data_04356accdb078e9c2301003cac04bd1e
#
_entry.id   04356accdb078e9c2301003cac04bd1e
#
_cell.length_a   1.000
_cell.length_b   1.000
_cell.length_c   1.000
_cell.angle_alpha   90.00
_cell.angle_beta   90.00
_cell.angle_gamma   90.00
#
_symmetry.space_group_name_H-M   'P 1'
#
loop_
_entity.id
_entity.type
_entity.pdbx_description
1 polymer ?
#
loop_
_entity_poly.entity_id
_entity_poly.type
_entity_poly.pdbx_seq_one_letter_code
_entity_poly.pdbx_strand_id
1 'polypeptide(L)'
;MIDAAIVGLGRWGRTLVNSIQGKSSAIRFSAARTRTRASAEGFCAENGIALKDDLDQILADPAIDAIVFATPHSQHGAQVERTAAAGKHVFMEKPFTLDLKSAETALDAVARAGVVLAVAYPRRFHPAMIELKTRIADSRLGTVSHCESAQASPAGLSMDPNYWRSDPQEAPAGAMTATGVHNLDAMIYLFGRIDEVYCVSLRRVMPRLEDTTTILLGLANGISAMLYCSLVTAPTYRFAVYGTKGSVELATPELDFRFTPVTERPATGRHSAPSPEIIDYKGFNALAAELEGFAAAINGERPYPITPDEILHGVTAFEAIVRSAALHQPVKVSQCL
;
A
#
# COMPACT_ATOMS: atom_id res chain seq x y z
N MET A 1 -21.03 13.23 -6.57
CA MET A 1 -19.57 13.45 -6.79
C MET A 1 -19.02 13.93 -5.46
N ILE A 2 -17.96 13.32 -4.97
CA ILE A 2 -17.31 13.67 -3.70
C ILE A 2 -16.36 14.84 -3.95
N ASP A 3 -16.50 15.90 -3.16
CA ASP A 3 -15.56 17.03 -3.12
C ASP A 3 -14.48 16.76 -2.08
N ALA A 4 -13.26 16.47 -2.53
CA ALA A 4 -12.13 16.15 -1.66
C ALA A 4 -11.11 17.29 -1.59
N ALA A 5 -10.41 17.38 -0.46
CA ALA A 5 -9.20 18.18 -0.35
C ALA A 5 -7.97 17.28 -0.38
N ILE A 6 -6.86 17.74 -0.98
CA ILE A 6 -5.55 17.10 -0.93
C ILE A 6 -4.61 17.82 0.02
N VAL A 7 -4.06 17.13 1.00
CA VAL A 7 -3.05 17.66 1.92
C VAL A 7 -1.71 17.00 1.65
N GLY A 8 -0.74 17.82 1.21
CA GLY A 8 0.56 17.33 0.78
C GLY A 8 0.72 17.27 -0.74
N LEU A 9 0.91 18.43 -1.40
CA LEU A 9 1.12 18.54 -2.85
C LEU A 9 2.60 18.43 -3.27
N GLY A 10 3.31 17.46 -2.68
CA GLY A 10 4.59 16.98 -3.21
C GLY A 10 4.37 16.16 -4.50
N ARG A 11 5.46 15.51 -4.98
CA ARG A 11 5.38 14.67 -6.19
C ARG A 11 4.21 13.66 -6.13
N TRP A 12 4.03 12.98 -5.00
CA TRP A 12 3.01 11.95 -4.86
C TRP A 12 1.59 12.54 -4.82
N GLY A 13 1.34 13.59 -4.04
CA GLY A 13 0.02 14.25 -4.01
C GLY A 13 -0.40 14.76 -5.39
N ARG A 14 0.53 15.28 -6.20
CA ARG A 14 0.25 15.64 -7.60
C ARG A 14 -0.08 14.44 -8.47
N THR A 15 0.57 13.29 -8.24
CA THR A 15 0.25 12.04 -8.94
C THR A 15 -1.18 11.59 -8.63
N LEU A 16 -1.63 11.68 -7.38
CA LEU A 16 -3.01 11.37 -6.98
C LEU A 16 -4.00 12.33 -7.66
N VAL A 17 -3.74 13.64 -7.65
CA VAL A 17 -4.59 14.61 -8.37
C VAL A 17 -4.67 14.25 -9.85
N ASN A 18 -3.54 14.08 -10.51
CA ASN A 18 -3.49 13.78 -11.94
C ASN A 18 -4.16 12.46 -12.33
N SER A 19 -4.33 11.53 -11.38
CA SER A 19 -5.00 10.25 -11.65
C SER A 19 -6.51 10.41 -11.92
N ILE A 20 -7.17 11.40 -11.28
CA ILE A 20 -8.64 11.56 -11.32
C ILE A 20 -9.13 12.92 -11.78
N GLN A 21 -8.35 14.00 -11.58
CA GLN A 21 -8.83 15.37 -11.83
C GLN A 21 -9.24 15.57 -13.29
N GLY A 22 -10.49 15.97 -13.50
CA GLY A 22 -11.09 16.11 -14.83
C GLY A 22 -11.37 14.81 -15.60
N LYS A 23 -11.17 13.63 -14.93
CA LYS A 23 -11.33 12.30 -15.53
C LYS A 23 -12.38 11.46 -14.81
N SER A 24 -12.50 11.61 -13.48
CA SER A 24 -13.47 10.87 -12.68
C SER A 24 -14.78 11.68 -12.52
N SER A 25 -15.90 10.97 -12.55
CA SER A 25 -17.22 11.54 -12.19
C SER A 25 -17.60 11.24 -10.73
N ALA A 26 -16.81 10.45 -10.01
CA ALA A 26 -17.10 10.01 -8.64
C ALA A 26 -16.50 10.95 -7.59
N ILE A 27 -15.28 11.44 -7.83
CA ILE A 27 -14.50 12.27 -6.90
C ILE A 27 -13.66 13.29 -7.64
N ARG A 28 -13.49 14.47 -7.05
CA ARG A 28 -12.60 15.53 -7.53
C ARG A 28 -11.90 16.21 -6.37
N PHE A 29 -10.78 16.86 -6.65
CA PHE A 29 -10.12 17.75 -5.70
C PHE A 29 -10.57 19.18 -5.92
N SER A 30 -11.26 19.78 -4.93
CA SER A 30 -11.70 21.17 -4.95
C SER A 30 -10.82 22.08 -4.08
N ALA A 31 -10.10 21.53 -3.12
CA ALA A 31 -9.19 22.26 -2.26
C ALA A 31 -7.86 21.53 -2.06
N ALA A 32 -6.83 22.28 -1.70
CA ALA A 32 -5.51 21.74 -1.38
C ALA A 32 -4.80 22.52 -0.27
N ARG A 33 -3.91 21.82 0.43
CA ARG A 33 -2.95 22.43 1.38
C ARG A 33 -1.60 21.79 1.23
N THR A 34 -0.54 22.60 1.23
CA THR A 34 0.84 22.13 1.26
C THR A 34 1.74 23.05 2.08
N ARG A 35 2.85 22.52 2.58
CA ARG A 35 3.81 23.31 3.38
C ARG A 35 4.39 24.49 2.61
N THR A 36 4.76 24.28 1.35
CA THR A 36 5.35 25.31 0.48
C THR A 36 4.33 25.77 -0.55
N ARG A 37 3.52 26.79 -0.17
CA ARG A 37 2.42 27.33 -0.98
C ARG A 37 2.86 27.69 -2.39
N ALA A 38 3.91 28.50 -2.52
CA ALA A 38 4.38 29.00 -3.81
C ALA A 38 4.71 27.87 -4.83
N SER A 39 5.14 26.72 -4.35
CA SER A 39 5.42 25.56 -5.24
C SER A 39 4.15 24.92 -5.81
N ALA A 40 2.98 25.20 -5.26
CA ALA A 40 1.72 24.57 -5.63
C ALA A 40 0.76 25.49 -6.39
N GLU A 41 0.97 26.80 -6.38
CA GLU A 41 0.04 27.79 -6.94
C GLU A 41 -0.28 27.54 -8.41
N GLY A 42 0.72 27.38 -9.27
CA GLY A 42 0.52 27.08 -10.69
C GLY A 42 -0.26 25.78 -10.91
N PHE A 43 0.16 24.71 -10.23
CA PHE A 43 -0.51 23.40 -10.33
C PHE A 43 -1.99 23.48 -9.86
N CYS A 44 -2.26 24.18 -8.77
CA CYS A 44 -3.62 24.35 -8.26
C CYS A 44 -4.48 25.17 -9.23
N ALA A 45 -3.93 26.26 -9.78
CA ALA A 45 -4.65 27.09 -10.77
C ALA A 45 -5.00 26.30 -12.03
N GLU A 46 -4.06 25.52 -12.57
CA GLU A 46 -4.27 24.68 -13.75
C GLU A 46 -5.35 23.61 -13.54
N ASN A 47 -5.49 23.10 -12.31
CA ASN A 47 -6.43 22.04 -11.96
C ASN A 47 -7.73 22.54 -11.33
N GLY A 48 -7.94 23.86 -11.18
CA GLY A 48 -9.14 24.45 -10.57
C GLY A 48 -9.27 24.15 -9.07
N ILE A 49 -8.13 24.01 -8.36
CA ILE A 49 -8.07 23.63 -6.94
C ILE A 49 -7.80 24.87 -6.09
N ALA A 50 -8.65 25.13 -5.09
CA ALA A 50 -8.48 26.25 -4.16
C ALA A 50 -7.36 25.93 -3.14
N LEU A 51 -6.33 26.77 -3.08
CA LEU A 51 -5.22 26.59 -2.15
C LEU A 51 -5.54 27.24 -0.80
N LYS A 52 -5.65 26.42 0.27
CA LYS A 52 -5.92 26.85 1.64
C LYS A 52 -4.61 27.01 2.43
N ASP A 53 -4.62 27.86 3.46
CA ASP A 53 -3.42 28.17 4.24
C ASP A 53 -3.14 27.12 5.30
N ASP A 54 -4.17 26.57 5.94
CA ASP A 54 -4.06 25.56 6.97
C ASP A 54 -5.09 24.43 6.82
N LEU A 55 -4.94 23.39 7.64
CA LEU A 55 -5.86 22.26 7.65
C LEU A 55 -7.20 22.63 8.28
N ASP A 56 -7.24 23.56 9.23
CA ASP A 56 -8.47 23.95 9.92
C ASP A 56 -9.47 24.61 8.98
N GLN A 57 -9.00 25.39 8.00
CA GLN A 57 -9.84 25.93 6.94
C GLN A 57 -10.50 24.82 6.10
N ILE A 58 -9.79 23.72 5.85
CA ILE A 58 -10.34 22.57 5.12
C ILE A 58 -11.33 21.80 6.00
N LEU A 59 -10.99 21.57 7.27
CA LEU A 59 -11.86 20.86 8.22
C LEU A 59 -13.17 21.59 8.48
N ALA A 60 -13.14 22.93 8.52
CA ALA A 60 -14.31 23.77 8.74
C ALA A 60 -15.17 24.02 7.47
N ASP A 61 -14.66 23.70 6.28
CA ASP A 61 -15.35 23.97 5.00
C ASP A 61 -16.46 22.91 4.77
N PRO A 62 -17.75 23.29 4.82
CA PRO A 62 -18.85 22.35 4.64
C PRO A 62 -18.94 21.79 3.21
N ALA A 63 -18.28 22.42 2.23
CA ALA A 63 -18.26 21.95 0.84
C ALA A 63 -17.24 20.81 0.62
N ILE A 64 -16.41 20.48 1.61
CA ILE A 64 -15.44 19.39 1.53
C ILE A 64 -16.01 18.16 2.24
N ASP A 65 -16.17 17.07 1.51
CA ASP A 65 -16.67 15.80 2.04
C ASP A 65 -15.54 14.94 2.64
N ALA A 66 -14.37 14.97 2.02
CA ALA A 66 -13.27 14.05 2.32
C ALA A 66 -11.91 14.74 2.23
N ILE A 67 -10.92 14.18 2.95
CA ILE A 67 -9.54 14.64 2.89
C ILE A 67 -8.62 13.48 2.50
N VAL A 68 -7.78 13.71 1.50
CA VAL A 68 -6.72 12.81 1.04
C VAL A 68 -5.38 13.34 1.56
N PHE A 69 -4.65 12.51 2.30
CA PHE A 69 -3.35 12.87 2.88
C PHE A 69 -2.20 12.18 2.17
N ALA A 70 -1.23 12.98 1.73
CA ALA A 70 0.05 12.55 1.16
C ALA A 70 1.22 13.26 1.89
N THR A 71 1.23 13.14 3.20
CA THR A 71 2.07 13.83 4.19
C THR A 71 3.19 12.93 4.72
N PRO A 72 4.11 13.43 5.56
CA PRO A 72 5.03 12.59 6.33
C PRO A 72 4.28 11.62 7.25
N HIS A 73 4.84 10.41 7.40
CA HIS A 73 4.17 9.28 8.04
C HIS A 73 3.86 9.52 9.53
N SER A 74 4.75 10.23 10.24
CA SER A 74 4.57 10.58 11.66
C SER A 74 3.32 11.45 11.93
N GLN A 75 2.76 12.07 10.89
CA GLN A 75 1.58 12.94 11.03
C GLN A 75 0.26 12.18 10.84
N HIS A 76 0.28 10.96 10.30
CA HIS A 76 -0.90 10.26 9.81
C HIS A 76 -1.95 10.04 10.90
N GLY A 77 -1.58 9.45 12.05
CA GLY A 77 -2.52 9.18 13.14
C GLY A 77 -3.29 10.42 13.57
N ALA A 78 -2.58 11.50 13.94
CA ALA A 78 -3.18 12.75 14.37
C ALA A 78 -4.03 13.43 13.28
N GLN A 79 -3.66 13.28 12.00
CA GLN A 79 -4.45 13.80 10.88
C GLN A 79 -5.76 13.04 10.71
N VAL A 80 -5.75 11.71 10.86
CA VAL A 80 -6.96 10.88 10.85
C VAL A 80 -7.90 11.28 12.00
N GLU A 81 -7.38 11.37 13.22
CA GLU A 81 -8.16 11.76 14.40
C GLU A 81 -8.84 13.12 14.23
N ARG A 82 -8.09 14.13 13.80
CA ARG A 82 -8.63 15.49 13.58
C ARG A 82 -9.69 15.52 12.48
N THR A 83 -9.47 14.78 11.39
CA THR A 83 -10.38 14.72 10.25
C THR A 83 -11.67 14.01 10.61
N ALA A 84 -11.58 12.87 11.32
CA ALA A 84 -12.72 12.15 11.84
C ALA A 84 -13.54 12.99 12.83
N ALA A 85 -12.88 13.69 13.75
CA ALA A 85 -13.55 14.60 14.70
C ALA A 85 -14.31 15.75 14.00
N ALA A 86 -13.88 16.17 12.80
CA ALA A 86 -14.58 17.14 11.97
C ALA A 86 -15.72 16.50 11.12
N GLY A 87 -15.98 15.21 11.27
CA GLY A 87 -17.02 14.49 10.52
C GLY A 87 -16.69 14.29 9.04
N LYS A 88 -15.43 14.38 8.64
CA LYS A 88 -15.01 14.22 7.25
C LYS A 88 -14.37 12.85 7.00
N HIS A 89 -14.61 12.31 5.80
CA HIS A 89 -14.03 11.04 5.36
C HIS A 89 -12.53 11.17 5.11
N VAL A 90 -11.78 10.09 5.32
CA VAL A 90 -10.31 10.09 5.28
C VAL A 90 -9.79 9.10 4.27
N PHE A 91 -8.93 9.57 3.36
CA PHE A 91 -8.03 8.73 2.57
C PHE A 91 -6.59 9.01 3.04
N MET A 92 -5.94 8.00 3.61
CA MET A 92 -4.61 8.12 4.16
C MET A 92 -3.59 7.34 3.34
N GLU A 93 -2.50 7.99 2.94
CA GLU A 93 -1.36 7.29 2.34
C GLU A 93 -0.73 6.27 3.29
N LYS A 94 -0.12 5.27 2.68
CA LYS A 94 0.59 4.22 3.41
C LYS A 94 2.01 4.67 3.85
N PRO A 95 2.58 4.09 4.93
CA PRO A 95 1.92 3.23 5.90
C PRO A 95 0.84 4.00 6.67
N PHE A 96 -0.18 3.31 7.15
CA PHE A 96 -1.28 3.96 7.88
C PHE A 96 -0.76 4.74 9.09
N THR A 97 0.00 4.08 9.96
CA THR A 97 0.79 4.69 11.03
C THR A 97 2.14 3.98 11.13
N LEU A 98 3.03 4.49 11.97
CA LEU A 98 4.35 3.89 12.23
C LEU A 98 4.36 2.97 13.46
N ASP A 99 3.31 3.01 14.28
CA ASP A 99 3.15 2.22 15.49
C ASP A 99 1.68 1.83 15.71
N LEU A 100 1.49 0.75 16.48
CA LEU A 100 0.18 0.16 16.77
C LEU A 100 -0.71 1.11 17.56
N LYS A 101 -0.18 1.78 18.58
CA LYS A 101 -0.96 2.67 19.45
C LYS A 101 -1.60 3.83 18.67
N SER A 102 -0.84 4.44 17.76
CA SER A 102 -1.36 5.49 16.87
C SER A 102 -2.44 4.93 15.93
N ALA A 103 -2.28 3.68 15.45
CA ALA A 103 -3.29 3.03 14.62
C ALA A 103 -4.59 2.80 15.37
N GLU A 104 -4.53 2.25 16.59
CA GLU A 104 -5.70 2.00 17.45
C GLU A 104 -6.46 3.28 17.73
N THR A 105 -5.75 4.35 18.15
CA THR A 105 -6.36 5.65 18.46
C THR A 105 -7.06 6.25 17.25
N ALA A 106 -6.41 6.18 16.09
CA ALA A 106 -6.97 6.69 14.83
C ALA A 106 -8.21 5.90 14.38
N LEU A 107 -8.16 4.57 14.45
CA LEU A 107 -9.30 3.69 14.10
C LEU A 107 -10.48 3.91 15.04
N ASP A 108 -10.25 4.07 16.34
CA ASP A 108 -11.27 4.40 17.32
C ASP A 108 -11.93 5.76 17.04
N ALA A 109 -11.16 6.76 16.63
CA ALA A 109 -11.71 8.06 16.24
C ALA A 109 -12.61 7.95 15.00
N VAL A 110 -12.18 7.19 13.99
CA VAL A 110 -12.98 6.90 12.78
C VAL A 110 -14.27 6.18 13.14
N ALA A 111 -14.20 5.15 13.96
CA ALA A 111 -15.37 4.38 14.39
C ALA A 111 -16.39 5.24 15.16
N ARG A 112 -15.92 6.08 16.09
CA ARG A 112 -16.80 6.99 16.86
C ARG A 112 -17.45 8.04 15.98
N ALA A 113 -16.74 8.54 14.95
CA ALA A 113 -17.28 9.54 14.06
C ALA A 113 -18.21 8.96 12.98
N GLY A 114 -18.17 7.66 12.73
CA GLY A 114 -18.95 7.00 11.68
C GLY A 114 -18.53 7.41 10.26
N VAL A 115 -17.27 7.84 10.08
CA VAL A 115 -16.74 8.26 8.78
C VAL A 115 -16.02 7.10 8.08
N VAL A 116 -15.89 7.20 6.76
CA VAL A 116 -15.14 6.21 5.97
C VAL A 116 -13.65 6.52 6.07
N LEU A 117 -12.85 5.49 6.37
CA LEU A 117 -11.39 5.49 6.25
C LEU A 117 -10.97 4.59 5.10
N ALA A 118 -10.13 5.12 4.24
CA ALA A 118 -9.38 4.39 3.21
C ALA A 118 -7.88 4.50 3.47
N VAL A 119 -7.15 3.40 3.36
CA VAL A 119 -5.68 3.39 3.37
C VAL A 119 -5.18 3.03 1.99
N ALA A 120 -4.17 3.75 1.50
CA ALA A 120 -3.70 3.68 0.12
C ALA A 120 -2.91 2.40 -0.21
N TYR A 121 -3.63 1.39 -0.65
CA TYR A 121 -3.07 0.14 -1.18
C TYR A 121 -3.66 -0.17 -2.56
N PRO A 122 -3.25 0.55 -3.63
CA PRO A 122 -3.83 0.50 -4.96
C PRO A 122 -3.81 -0.90 -5.61
N ARG A 123 -2.93 -1.78 -5.15
CA ARG A 123 -2.87 -3.15 -5.68
C ARG A 123 -4.14 -3.96 -5.41
N ARG A 124 -4.86 -3.71 -4.33
CA ARG A 124 -6.14 -4.38 -4.05
C ARG A 124 -7.22 -4.07 -5.10
N PHE A 125 -7.05 -2.97 -5.85
CA PHE A 125 -7.94 -2.56 -6.93
C PHE A 125 -7.46 -3.04 -8.31
N HIS A 126 -6.24 -3.54 -8.41
CA HIS A 126 -5.69 -3.99 -9.68
C HIS A 126 -6.32 -5.33 -10.11
N PRO A 127 -6.85 -5.44 -11.36
CA PRO A 127 -7.56 -6.64 -11.80
C PRO A 127 -6.70 -7.91 -11.73
N ALA A 128 -5.38 -7.84 -11.92
CA ALA A 128 -4.49 -8.98 -11.76
C ALA A 128 -4.49 -9.52 -10.31
N MET A 129 -4.55 -8.64 -9.30
CA MET A 129 -4.62 -9.06 -7.90
C MET A 129 -5.99 -9.63 -7.53
N ILE A 130 -7.05 -9.07 -8.11
CA ILE A 130 -8.43 -9.57 -7.95
C ILE A 130 -8.55 -10.96 -8.60
N GLU A 131 -8.03 -11.13 -9.80
CA GLU A 131 -8.00 -12.44 -10.48
C GLU A 131 -7.20 -13.48 -9.68
N LEU A 132 -6.02 -13.09 -9.15
CA LEU A 132 -5.23 -13.98 -8.29
C LEU A 132 -6.01 -14.40 -7.04
N LYS A 133 -6.66 -13.46 -6.35
CA LYS A 133 -7.50 -13.77 -5.18
C LYS A 133 -8.65 -14.73 -5.54
N THR A 134 -9.30 -14.51 -6.67
CA THR A 134 -10.37 -15.36 -7.17
C THR A 134 -9.84 -16.78 -7.45
N ARG A 135 -8.69 -16.91 -8.13
CA ARG A 135 -8.10 -18.24 -8.40
C ARG A 135 -7.68 -18.98 -7.14
N ILE A 136 -7.25 -18.27 -6.10
CA ILE A 136 -6.95 -18.88 -4.79
C ILE A 136 -8.26 -19.39 -4.17
N ALA A 137 -9.29 -18.55 -4.11
CA ALA A 137 -10.59 -18.89 -3.53
C ALA A 137 -11.26 -20.08 -4.24
N ASP A 138 -11.20 -20.11 -5.57
CA ASP A 138 -11.76 -21.19 -6.42
C ASP A 138 -10.87 -22.45 -6.43
N SER A 139 -9.79 -22.50 -5.66
CA SER A 139 -8.83 -23.61 -5.62
C SER A 139 -8.21 -23.96 -6.97
N ARG A 140 -8.12 -23.00 -7.91
CA ARG A 140 -7.47 -23.21 -9.21
C ARG A 140 -5.95 -23.41 -9.07
N LEU A 141 -5.33 -22.86 -8.03
CA LEU A 141 -3.95 -23.12 -7.68
C LEU A 141 -3.76 -24.40 -6.84
N GLY A 142 -4.84 -25.03 -6.39
CA GLY A 142 -4.79 -26.12 -5.43
C GLY A 142 -4.40 -25.61 -4.05
N THR A 143 -3.64 -26.39 -3.28
CA THR A 143 -3.08 -25.97 -2.00
C THR A 143 -1.90 -25.03 -2.25
N VAL A 144 -2.02 -23.77 -1.83
CA VAL A 144 -0.91 -22.81 -1.88
C VAL A 144 0.06 -23.12 -0.76
N SER A 145 1.35 -23.26 -1.08
CA SER A 145 2.42 -23.59 -0.13
C SER A 145 3.36 -22.42 0.14
N HIS A 146 3.57 -21.56 -0.86
CA HIS A 146 4.57 -20.50 -0.77
C HIS A 146 4.18 -19.27 -1.59
N CYS A 147 4.68 -18.09 -1.15
CA CYS A 147 4.57 -16.83 -1.87
C CYS A 147 5.91 -16.09 -1.83
N GLU A 148 6.29 -15.49 -2.95
CA GLU A 148 7.46 -14.62 -3.03
C GLU A 148 7.06 -13.25 -3.55
N SER A 149 7.70 -12.19 -3.02
CA SER A 149 7.61 -10.88 -3.63
C SER A 149 8.95 -10.16 -3.65
N ALA A 150 9.19 -9.44 -4.74
CA ALA A 150 10.34 -8.56 -4.90
C ALA A 150 9.86 -7.21 -5.42
N GLN A 151 10.25 -6.13 -4.75
CA GLN A 151 10.02 -4.78 -5.23
C GLN A 151 11.27 -3.92 -5.02
N ALA A 152 11.80 -3.38 -6.10
CA ALA A 152 12.98 -2.54 -6.05
C ALA A 152 12.83 -1.29 -6.92
N SER A 153 13.58 -0.27 -6.57
CA SER A 153 13.67 0.98 -7.32
C SER A 153 15.05 1.63 -7.13
N PRO A 154 15.49 2.51 -8.04
CA PRO A 154 16.71 3.28 -7.86
C PRO A 154 16.53 4.57 -7.03
N ALA A 155 15.36 4.77 -6.40
CA ALA A 155 15.01 6.04 -5.77
C ALA A 155 16.02 6.49 -4.69
N GLY A 156 16.61 5.54 -3.95
CA GLY A 156 17.60 5.83 -2.92
C GLY A 156 18.96 6.32 -3.47
N LEU A 157 19.28 6.02 -4.73
CA LEU A 157 20.55 6.45 -5.34
C LEU A 157 20.65 7.96 -5.53
N SER A 158 19.51 8.66 -5.62
CA SER A 158 19.43 10.11 -5.83
C SER A 158 18.63 10.83 -4.74
N MET A 159 18.25 10.13 -3.66
CA MET A 159 17.47 10.72 -2.58
C MET A 159 18.32 11.67 -1.75
N ASP A 160 17.84 12.91 -1.56
CA ASP A 160 18.48 13.88 -0.69
C ASP A 160 18.51 13.34 0.74
N PRO A 161 19.66 13.25 1.41
CA PRO A 161 19.75 12.83 2.81
C PRO A 161 18.93 13.68 3.80
N ASN A 162 18.63 14.93 3.44
CA ASN A 162 17.81 15.84 4.25
C ASN A 162 16.31 15.79 3.91
N TYR A 163 15.92 15.00 2.92
CA TYR A 163 14.53 14.80 2.60
C TYR A 163 13.85 13.97 3.70
N TRP A 164 12.64 14.33 4.10
CA TRP A 164 11.95 13.68 5.22
C TRP A 164 11.85 12.14 5.08
N ARG A 165 11.76 11.63 3.84
CA ARG A 165 11.76 10.17 3.59
C ARG A 165 13.11 9.49 3.84
N SER A 166 14.18 10.27 4.02
CA SER A 166 15.52 9.80 4.41
C SER A 166 15.70 9.77 5.93
N ASP A 167 14.69 10.19 6.69
CA ASP A 167 14.73 10.13 8.14
C ASP A 167 14.32 8.74 8.64
N PRO A 168 15.16 8.03 9.43
CA PRO A 168 14.82 6.75 10.02
C PRO A 168 13.55 6.76 10.89
N GLN A 169 13.21 7.91 11.47
CA GLN A 169 11.97 8.06 12.26
C GLN A 169 10.72 8.06 11.37
N GLU A 170 10.84 8.54 10.13
CA GLU A 170 9.75 8.54 9.14
C GLU A 170 9.72 7.24 8.31
N ALA A 171 10.84 6.53 8.25
CA ALA A 171 10.97 5.32 7.44
C ALA A 171 11.72 4.21 8.20
N PRO A 172 11.18 3.70 9.33
CA PRO A 172 11.77 2.57 10.03
C PRO A 172 11.84 1.34 9.10
N ALA A 173 12.96 0.58 9.18
CA ALA A 173 13.31 -0.47 8.22
C ALA A 173 13.37 0.01 6.74
N GLY A 174 13.60 1.29 6.50
CA GLY A 174 13.95 1.94 5.25
C GLY A 174 13.15 1.48 4.02
N ALA A 175 13.72 0.58 3.22
CA ALA A 175 13.08 0.05 2.01
C ALA A 175 11.73 -0.64 2.30
N MET A 176 11.55 -1.23 3.48
CA MET A 176 10.28 -1.82 3.90
C MET A 176 9.16 -0.79 3.98
N THR A 177 9.39 0.34 4.67
CA THR A 177 8.43 1.46 4.78
C THR A 177 8.12 2.07 3.41
N ALA A 178 9.15 2.23 2.58
CA ALA A 178 8.99 2.89 1.29
C ALA A 178 8.20 2.05 0.28
N THR A 179 8.50 0.76 0.16
CA THR A 179 7.98 -0.13 -0.88
C THR A 179 7.41 -1.45 -0.36
N GLY A 180 8.03 -2.04 0.66
CA GLY A 180 7.68 -3.37 1.17
C GLY A 180 6.27 -3.47 1.75
N VAL A 181 5.76 -2.39 2.35
CA VAL A 181 4.39 -2.35 2.93
C VAL A 181 3.30 -2.65 1.90
N HIS A 182 3.50 -2.34 0.62
CA HIS A 182 2.55 -2.73 -0.42
C HIS A 182 2.49 -4.24 -0.66
N ASN A 183 3.63 -4.93 -0.53
CA ASN A 183 3.69 -6.38 -0.68
C ASN A 183 3.18 -7.08 0.59
N LEU A 184 3.45 -6.50 1.76
CA LEU A 184 2.89 -6.97 3.03
C LEU A 184 1.36 -6.94 2.99
N ASP A 185 0.78 -5.82 2.58
CA ASP A 185 -0.66 -5.67 2.39
C ASP A 185 -1.22 -6.67 1.36
N ALA A 186 -0.53 -6.86 0.23
CA ALA A 186 -0.94 -7.83 -0.78
C ALA A 186 -0.95 -9.27 -0.23
N MET A 187 0.01 -9.65 0.62
CA MET A 187 0.03 -10.95 1.29
C MET A 187 -1.12 -11.09 2.30
N ILE A 188 -1.41 -10.05 3.09
CA ILE A 188 -2.56 -10.03 3.99
C ILE A 188 -3.87 -10.16 3.20
N TYR A 189 -4.03 -9.42 2.11
CA TYR A 189 -5.19 -9.46 1.24
C TYR A 189 -5.47 -10.85 0.65
N LEU A 190 -4.41 -11.55 0.23
CA LEU A 190 -4.54 -12.85 -0.45
C LEU A 190 -4.63 -14.02 0.52
N PHE A 191 -3.92 -13.96 1.62
CA PHE A 191 -3.69 -15.13 2.48
C PHE A 191 -4.12 -14.94 3.94
N GLY A 192 -4.48 -13.72 4.35
CA GLY A 192 -4.89 -13.42 5.72
C GLY A 192 -3.72 -13.12 6.65
N ARG A 193 -3.83 -13.56 7.89
CA ARG A 193 -2.95 -13.12 8.99
C ARG A 193 -1.54 -13.69 8.89
N ILE A 194 -0.56 -12.84 9.21
CA ILE A 194 0.84 -13.20 9.39
C ILE A 194 1.04 -13.55 10.88
N ASP A 195 1.67 -14.67 11.16
CA ASP A 195 1.93 -15.15 12.53
C ASP A 195 3.34 -14.78 13.03
N GLU A 196 4.35 -14.93 12.17
CA GLU A 196 5.75 -14.74 12.54
C GLU A 196 6.55 -14.12 11.40
N VAL A 197 7.54 -13.29 11.76
CA VAL A 197 8.43 -12.63 10.80
C VAL A 197 9.89 -12.76 11.23
N TYR A 198 10.80 -12.90 10.26
CA TYR A 198 12.24 -12.74 10.43
C TYR A 198 12.76 -11.75 9.39
N CYS A 199 13.35 -10.65 9.83
CA CYS A 199 13.78 -9.55 8.98
C CYS A 199 15.30 -9.33 9.03
N VAL A 200 15.90 -9.22 7.85
CA VAL A 200 17.25 -8.70 7.66
C VAL A 200 17.16 -7.41 6.88
N SER A 201 17.44 -6.29 7.53
CA SER A 201 17.41 -4.97 6.91
C SER A 201 18.81 -4.36 6.95
N LEU A 202 19.32 -3.96 5.80
CA LEU A 202 20.70 -3.54 5.61
C LEU A 202 20.80 -2.15 5.01
N ARG A 203 21.77 -1.39 5.49
CA ARG A 203 22.21 -0.13 4.90
C ARG A 203 23.52 -0.36 4.13
N ARG A 204 23.41 -0.43 2.79
CA ARG A 204 24.54 -0.76 1.91
C ARG A 204 25.05 0.44 1.13
N VAL A 205 24.18 1.34 0.74
CA VAL A 205 24.45 2.47 -0.16
C VAL A 205 23.95 3.78 0.43
N MET A 206 22.72 3.82 0.93
CA MET A 206 22.14 5.06 1.47
C MET A 206 22.82 5.46 2.79
N PRO A 207 23.04 6.78 3.01
CA PRO A 207 23.80 7.23 4.19
C PRO A 207 23.01 7.11 5.50
N ARG A 208 21.67 7.13 5.47
CA ARG A 208 20.84 7.25 6.67
C ARG A 208 19.82 6.13 6.86
N LEU A 209 19.42 5.44 5.78
CA LEU A 209 18.36 4.42 5.81
C LEU A 209 18.88 3.05 5.41
N GLU A 210 18.20 2.03 5.89
CA GLU A 210 18.29 0.67 5.34
C GLU A 210 17.70 0.68 3.93
N ASP A 211 18.53 0.35 2.96
CA ASP A 211 18.18 0.40 1.54
C ASP A 211 17.82 -0.95 0.94
N THR A 212 18.06 -2.02 1.69
CA THR A 212 17.85 -3.39 1.25
C THR A 212 17.29 -4.22 2.41
N THR A 213 16.09 -4.76 2.25
CA THR A 213 15.40 -5.52 3.29
C THR A 213 14.86 -6.83 2.73
N THR A 214 15.13 -7.93 3.44
CA THR A 214 14.60 -9.27 3.15
C THR A 214 13.87 -9.79 4.37
N ILE A 215 12.67 -10.34 4.16
CA ILE A 215 11.80 -10.81 5.23
C ILE A 215 11.31 -12.21 4.89
N LEU A 216 11.42 -13.14 5.84
CA LEU A 216 10.70 -14.39 5.82
C LEU A 216 9.46 -14.26 6.71
N LEU A 217 8.33 -14.78 6.24
CA LEU A 217 7.06 -14.72 6.94
C LEU A 217 6.42 -16.10 7.02
N GLY A 218 5.90 -16.42 8.20
CA GLY A 218 4.97 -17.53 8.41
C GLY A 218 3.56 -16.97 8.55
N LEU A 219 2.63 -17.49 7.75
CA LEU A 219 1.22 -17.10 7.84
C LEU A 219 0.46 -18.08 8.75
N ALA A 220 -0.60 -17.58 9.37
CA ALA A 220 -1.40 -18.38 10.32
C ALA A 220 -2.05 -19.63 9.69
N ASN A 221 -2.24 -19.63 8.37
CA ASN A 221 -2.77 -20.77 7.61
C ASN A 221 -1.68 -21.77 7.11
N GLY A 222 -0.42 -21.59 7.55
CA GLY A 222 0.70 -22.50 7.22
C GLY A 222 1.43 -22.17 5.92
N ILE A 223 1.03 -21.12 5.19
CA ILE A 223 1.76 -20.64 4.00
C ILE A 223 3.05 -19.96 4.47
N SER A 224 4.18 -20.29 3.84
CA SER A 224 5.42 -19.53 3.99
C SER A 224 5.52 -18.41 2.94
N ALA A 225 6.16 -17.29 3.28
CA ALA A 225 6.39 -16.24 2.31
C ALA A 225 7.78 -15.59 2.45
N MET A 226 8.26 -15.02 1.34
CA MET A 226 9.46 -14.19 1.29
C MET A 226 9.13 -12.84 0.64
N LEU A 227 9.59 -11.77 1.28
CA LEU A 227 9.49 -10.42 0.77
C LEU A 227 10.87 -9.80 0.67
N TYR A 228 11.22 -9.32 -0.52
CA TYR A 228 12.44 -8.52 -0.77
C TYR A 228 12.05 -7.12 -1.22
N CYS A 229 12.71 -6.12 -0.68
CA CYS A 229 12.60 -4.75 -1.18
C CYS A 229 13.94 -4.00 -1.13
N SER A 230 14.15 -3.13 -2.13
CA SER A 230 15.37 -2.31 -2.23
C SER A 230 15.08 -0.94 -2.85
N LEU A 231 15.87 0.06 -2.43
CA LEU A 231 15.81 1.43 -2.96
C LEU A 231 17.02 1.77 -3.83
N VAL A 232 17.93 0.83 -4.08
CA VAL A 232 19.25 1.11 -4.67
C VAL A 232 19.60 0.20 -5.86
N THR A 233 18.59 -0.30 -6.55
CA THR A 233 18.79 -1.15 -7.73
C THR A 233 17.76 -0.86 -8.82
N ALA A 234 17.87 -1.54 -9.96
CA ALA A 234 16.94 -1.39 -11.09
C ALA A 234 15.48 -1.59 -10.68
N PRO A 235 14.54 -0.87 -11.32
CA PRO A 235 13.11 -1.07 -11.09
C PRO A 235 12.74 -2.54 -11.30
N THR A 236 12.16 -3.15 -10.26
CA THR A 236 11.72 -4.54 -10.28
C THR A 236 10.42 -4.64 -9.52
N TYR A 237 9.49 -5.37 -10.08
CA TYR A 237 8.34 -5.89 -9.37
C TYR A 237 8.08 -7.33 -9.79
N ARG A 238 7.95 -8.21 -8.81
CA ARG A 238 7.56 -9.60 -8.99
C ARG A 238 6.77 -10.04 -7.76
N PHE A 239 5.63 -10.67 -7.99
CA PHE A 239 4.83 -11.31 -6.96
C PHE A 239 4.45 -12.69 -7.47
N ALA A 240 4.88 -13.75 -6.79
CA ALA A 240 4.69 -15.12 -7.24
C ALA A 240 4.02 -15.97 -6.17
N VAL A 241 3.08 -16.80 -6.57
CA VAL A 241 2.33 -17.71 -5.69
C VAL A 241 2.46 -19.13 -6.24
N TYR A 242 2.79 -20.07 -5.38
CA TYR A 242 3.06 -21.46 -5.72
C TYR A 242 2.03 -22.39 -5.07
N GLY A 243 1.29 -23.09 -5.88
CA GLY A 243 0.29 -24.05 -5.46
C GLY A 243 0.44 -25.41 -6.14
N THR A 244 -0.25 -26.42 -5.62
CA THR A 244 -0.14 -27.81 -6.10
C THR A 244 -0.70 -28.04 -7.50
N LYS A 245 -1.53 -27.13 -8.04
CA LYS A 245 -2.09 -27.19 -9.40
C LYS A 245 -1.47 -26.20 -10.36
N GLY A 246 -0.65 -25.26 -9.89
CA GLY A 246 0.01 -24.27 -10.73
C GLY A 246 0.62 -23.15 -9.93
N SER A 247 1.36 -22.28 -10.62
CA SER A 247 1.90 -21.05 -10.06
C SER A 247 1.38 -19.83 -10.83
N VAL A 248 1.23 -18.72 -10.12
CA VAL A 248 0.95 -17.42 -10.71
C VAL A 248 2.14 -16.50 -10.48
N GLU A 249 2.53 -15.76 -11.50
CA GLU A 249 3.48 -14.67 -11.38
C GLU A 249 2.86 -13.37 -11.91
N LEU A 250 2.95 -12.31 -11.11
CA LEU A 250 2.66 -10.93 -11.51
C LEU A 250 4.00 -10.19 -11.59
N ALA A 251 4.29 -9.59 -12.74
CA ALA A 251 5.57 -8.93 -12.97
C ALA A 251 5.40 -7.54 -13.61
N THR A 252 6.46 -6.72 -13.54
CA THR A 252 6.52 -5.41 -14.21
C THR A 252 6.54 -5.55 -15.74
N PRO A 253 6.12 -4.45 -16.43
CA PRO A 253 5.77 -3.15 -15.84
C PRO A 253 4.32 -3.04 -15.33
N GLU A 254 3.39 -3.84 -15.83
CA GLU A 254 1.95 -3.59 -15.73
C GLU A 254 1.22 -4.66 -14.90
N LEU A 255 1.93 -5.39 -14.03
CA LEU A 255 1.41 -6.55 -13.32
C LEU A 255 0.88 -7.63 -14.27
N ASP A 256 1.61 -7.90 -15.36
CA ASP A 256 1.29 -8.99 -16.28
C ASP A 256 1.02 -10.27 -15.49
N PHE A 257 -0.16 -10.83 -15.70
CA PHE A 257 -0.60 -12.03 -15.00
C PHE A 257 -0.18 -13.26 -15.80
N ARG A 258 0.66 -14.10 -15.22
CA ARG A 258 1.12 -15.35 -15.83
C ARG A 258 0.74 -16.53 -14.93
N PHE A 259 -0.14 -17.39 -15.41
CA PHE A 259 -0.46 -18.67 -14.76
C PHE A 259 0.22 -19.82 -15.48
N THR A 260 1.01 -20.60 -14.75
CA THR A 260 1.66 -21.83 -15.25
C THR A 260 1.04 -23.02 -14.54
N PRO A 261 0.28 -23.90 -15.25
CA PRO A 261 -0.33 -25.08 -14.64
C PRO A 261 0.72 -26.15 -14.30
N VAL A 262 0.44 -26.97 -13.30
CA VAL A 262 1.16 -28.22 -13.08
C VAL A 262 0.63 -29.23 -14.12
N THR A 263 1.54 -29.85 -14.85
CA THR A 263 1.23 -30.96 -15.77
C THR A 263 1.61 -32.29 -15.16
N GLU A 264 0.86 -33.34 -15.49
CA GLU A 264 1.22 -34.68 -15.09
C GLU A 264 2.63 -35.05 -15.60
N ARG A 265 3.39 -35.70 -14.76
CA ARG A 265 4.73 -36.19 -15.14
C ARG A 265 4.58 -37.32 -16.16
N PRO A 266 5.18 -37.24 -17.34
CA PRO A 266 5.19 -38.35 -18.25
C PRO A 266 5.92 -39.55 -17.60
N ALA A 267 5.43 -40.74 -17.83
CA ALA A 267 6.02 -41.97 -17.27
C ALA A 267 7.50 -42.16 -17.65
N THR A 268 7.91 -41.60 -18.77
CA THR A 268 9.28 -41.56 -19.27
C THR A 268 9.61 -40.20 -19.88
N GLY A 269 10.81 -39.68 -19.62
CA GLY A 269 11.29 -38.44 -20.24
C GLY A 269 11.40 -37.23 -19.29
N ARG A 270 11.84 -36.09 -19.83
CA ARG A 270 11.91 -34.81 -19.11
C ARG A 270 10.55 -34.11 -19.13
N HIS A 271 10.23 -33.42 -18.02
CA HIS A 271 9.10 -32.48 -18.03
C HIS A 271 9.31 -31.45 -19.14
N SER A 272 8.35 -31.31 -20.03
CA SER A 272 8.19 -30.08 -20.83
C SER A 272 7.50 -29.03 -19.96
N ALA A 273 8.06 -27.84 -19.89
CA ALA A 273 7.35 -26.74 -19.23
C ALA A 273 6.04 -26.45 -19.99
N PRO A 274 4.88 -26.44 -19.33
CA PRO A 274 3.62 -26.10 -19.99
C PRO A 274 3.66 -24.65 -20.45
N SER A 275 2.92 -24.35 -21.52
CA SER A 275 2.73 -22.96 -21.94
C SER A 275 1.90 -22.21 -20.89
N PRO A 276 2.36 -21.05 -20.41
CA PRO A 276 1.60 -20.27 -19.45
C PRO A 276 0.38 -19.61 -20.12
N GLU A 277 -0.70 -19.45 -19.36
CA GLU A 277 -1.75 -18.50 -19.66
C GLU A 277 -1.26 -17.09 -19.28
N ILE A 278 -1.39 -16.13 -20.19
CA ILE A 278 -0.99 -14.74 -19.97
C ILE A 278 -2.21 -13.85 -20.12
N ILE A 279 -2.46 -12.99 -19.12
CA ILE A 279 -3.50 -11.97 -19.18
C ILE A 279 -2.82 -10.60 -19.02
N ASP A 280 -3.07 -9.71 -19.98
CA ASP A 280 -2.53 -8.36 -20.03
C ASP A 280 -3.56 -7.36 -19.47
N TYR A 281 -3.13 -6.51 -18.55
CA TYR A 281 -3.96 -5.47 -17.93
C TYR A 281 -3.41 -4.07 -18.23
N LYS A 282 -2.73 -3.89 -19.37
CA LYS A 282 -2.13 -2.61 -19.78
C LYS A 282 -3.10 -1.44 -19.68
N GLY A 283 -2.57 -0.31 -19.20
CA GLY A 283 -3.31 0.94 -19.13
C GLY A 283 -4.30 1.02 -17.95
N PHE A 284 -4.38 0.01 -17.08
CA PHE A 284 -5.23 0.10 -15.89
C PHE A 284 -4.66 1.11 -14.88
N ASN A 285 -5.48 2.07 -14.46
CA ASN A 285 -5.10 3.08 -13.49
C ASN A 285 -5.57 2.69 -12.08
N ALA A 286 -4.72 1.96 -11.35
CA ALA A 286 -5.03 1.50 -10.00
C ALA A 286 -5.22 2.65 -8.99
N LEU A 287 -4.56 3.81 -9.18
CA LEU A 287 -4.75 4.97 -8.31
C LEU A 287 -6.13 5.62 -8.51
N ALA A 288 -6.58 5.71 -9.75
CA ALA A 288 -7.94 6.19 -10.02
C ALA A 288 -8.98 5.22 -9.44
N ALA A 289 -8.82 3.92 -9.69
CA ALA A 289 -9.74 2.90 -9.19
C ALA A 289 -9.83 2.89 -7.64
N GLU A 290 -8.73 3.16 -6.97
CA GLU A 290 -8.66 3.25 -5.52
C GLU A 290 -9.41 4.48 -4.97
N LEU A 291 -9.19 5.67 -5.54
CA LEU A 291 -9.88 6.90 -5.16
C LEU A 291 -11.38 6.83 -5.49
N GLU A 292 -11.76 6.24 -6.63
CA GLU A 292 -13.16 5.97 -6.98
C GLU A 292 -13.79 4.93 -6.05
N GLY A 293 -13.02 3.92 -5.62
CA GLY A 293 -13.44 2.95 -4.61
C GLY A 293 -13.70 3.61 -3.25
N PHE A 294 -12.92 4.62 -2.88
CA PHE A 294 -13.16 5.43 -1.69
C PHE A 294 -14.45 6.24 -1.82
N ALA A 295 -14.68 6.90 -2.96
CA ALA A 295 -15.92 7.63 -3.21
C ALA A 295 -17.16 6.70 -3.18
N ALA A 296 -17.06 5.51 -3.75
CA ALA A 296 -18.12 4.50 -3.70
C ALA A 296 -18.45 4.06 -2.26
N ALA A 297 -17.43 3.95 -1.40
CA ALA A 297 -17.63 3.63 0.01
C ALA A 297 -18.33 4.78 0.77
N ILE A 298 -17.97 6.04 0.48
CA ILE A 298 -18.63 7.22 1.04
C ILE A 298 -20.11 7.28 0.64
N ASN A 299 -20.41 6.98 -0.62
CA ASN A 299 -21.78 6.95 -1.14
C ASN A 299 -22.59 5.72 -0.65
N GLY A 300 -21.98 4.79 0.09
CA GLY A 300 -22.66 3.56 0.55
C GLY A 300 -22.91 2.53 -0.55
N GLU A 301 -22.27 2.66 -1.70
CA GLU A 301 -22.44 1.74 -2.84
C GLU A 301 -21.79 0.37 -2.60
N ARG A 302 -20.61 0.39 -1.97
CA ARG A 302 -19.85 -0.81 -1.56
C ARG A 302 -18.84 -0.44 -0.47
N PRO A 303 -18.47 -1.36 0.43
CA PRO A 303 -17.44 -1.09 1.43
C PRO A 303 -16.07 -0.90 0.74
N TYR A 304 -15.20 -0.10 1.37
CA TYR A 304 -13.79 -0.04 0.97
C TYR A 304 -13.13 -1.41 1.23
N PRO A 305 -12.30 -1.95 0.32
CA PRO A 305 -11.86 -3.35 0.39
C PRO A 305 -10.70 -3.60 1.38
N ILE A 306 -10.54 -2.71 2.36
CA ILE A 306 -9.60 -2.87 3.47
C ILE A 306 -10.36 -2.63 4.77
N THR A 307 -10.43 -3.65 5.61
CA THR A 307 -11.13 -3.58 6.89
C THR A 307 -10.26 -2.96 7.98
N PRO A 308 -10.84 -2.38 9.06
CA PRO A 308 -10.07 -1.93 10.22
C PRO A 308 -9.18 -3.01 10.83
N ASP A 309 -9.63 -4.27 10.88
CA ASP A 309 -8.84 -5.41 11.37
C ASP A 309 -7.61 -5.68 10.48
N GLU A 310 -7.74 -5.60 9.16
CA GLU A 310 -6.62 -5.75 8.24
C GLU A 310 -5.64 -4.57 8.35
N ILE A 311 -6.12 -3.34 8.55
CA ILE A 311 -5.27 -2.17 8.79
C ILE A 311 -4.45 -2.38 10.06
N LEU A 312 -5.12 -2.73 11.16
CA LEU A 312 -4.47 -2.94 12.45
C LEU A 312 -3.45 -4.09 12.38
N HIS A 313 -3.84 -5.20 11.76
CA HIS A 313 -2.94 -6.33 11.55
C HIS A 313 -1.73 -5.96 10.68
N GLY A 314 -1.92 -5.17 9.63
CA GLY A 314 -0.84 -4.67 8.78
C GLY A 314 0.17 -3.82 9.55
N VAL A 315 -0.30 -2.92 10.42
CA VAL A 315 0.57 -2.12 11.30
C VAL A 315 1.28 -2.99 12.32
N THR A 316 0.59 -3.94 12.96
CA THR A 316 1.19 -4.88 13.94
C THR A 316 2.29 -5.74 13.29
N ALA A 317 2.03 -6.27 12.09
CA ALA A 317 3.01 -7.04 11.34
C ALA A 317 4.22 -6.18 10.91
N PHE A 318 3.98 -4.93 10.52
CA PHE A 318 5.05 -3.98 10.22
C PHE A 318 5.91 -3.68 11.45
N GLU A 319 5.31 -3.47 12.62
CA GLU A 319 6.04 -3.27 13.89
C GLU A 319 6.86 -4.51 14.25
N ALA A 320 6.31 -5.72 14.08
CA ALA A 320 7.04 -6.97 14.27
C ALA A 320 8.27 -7.08 13.32
N ILE A 321 8.13 -6.63 12.06
CA ILE A 321 9.24 -6.58 11.10
C ILE A 321 10.33 -5.60 11.57
N VAL A 322 9.97 -4.40 12.00
CA VAL A 322 10.92 -3.40 12.52
C VAL A 322 11.66 -3.96 13.76
N ARG A 323 10.91 -4.60 14.67
CA ARG A 323 11.46 -5.23 15.87
C ARG A 323 12.39 -6.40 15.52
N SER A 324 12.00 -7.25 14.57
CA SER A 324 12.85 -8.36 14.10
C SER A 324 14.15 -7.87 13.46
N ALA A 325 14.11 -6.80 12.68
CA ALA A 325 15.30 -6.17 12.10
C ALA A 325 16.27 -5.66 13.17
N ALA A 326 15.75 -5.06 14.25
CA ALA A 326 16.55 -4.54 15.35
C ALA A 326 17.15 -5.64 16.24
N LEU A 327 16.40 -6.73 16.48
CA LEU A 327 16.79 -7.81 17.35
C LEU A 327 17.57 -8.92 16.64
N HIS A 328 17.57 -8.96 15.31
CA HIS A 328 18.16 -10.03 14.48
C HIS A 328 17.64 -11.43 14.82
N GLN A 329 16.34 -11.52 15.15
CA GLN A 329 15.68 -12.80 15.52
C GLN A 329 14.22 -12.83 15.03
N PRO A 330 13.61 -14.03 14.92
CA PRO A 330 12.19 -14.13 14.63
C PRO A 330 11.33 -13.44 15.70
N VAL A 331 10.24 -12.82 15.27
CA VAL A 331 9.27 -12.15 16.14
C VAL A 331 7.87 -12.63 15.77
N LYS A 332 7.10 -13.09 16.75
CA LYS A 332 5.67 -13.35 16.55
C LYS A 332 4.89 -12.05 16.54
N VAL A 333 3.99 -11.92 15.58
CA VAL A 333 3.15 -10.72 15.43
C VAL A 333 2.31 -10.47 16.68
N SER A 334 1.84 -11.53 17.35
CA SER A 334 1.12 -11.45 18.63
C SER A 334 1.93 -10.86 19.79
N GLN A 335 3.24 -10.75 19.69
CA GLN A 335 4.09 -10.12 20.72
C GLN A 335 4.16 -8.59 20.60
N CYS A 336 3.53 -8.03 19.56
CA CYS A 336 3.42 -6.58 19.34
C CYS A 336 2.01 -6.04 19.69
N LEU A 337 1.10 -6.91 20.13
CA LEU A 337 -0.26 -6.56 20.58
C LEU A 337 -0.26 -6.09 22.05
#